data_2a916dda5535cb56321a52d14498b82b
#
_entry.id   2a916dda5535cb56321a52d14498b82b
#
_cell.length_a   1.000
_cell.length_b   1.000
_cell.length_c   1.000
_cell.angle_alpha   90.00
_cell.angle_beta   90.00
_cell.angle_gamma   90.00
#
_symmetry.space_group_name_H-M   'P 1'
#
loop_
_entity.id
_entity.type
_entity.pdbx_description
1 polymer ?
#
loop_
_entity_poly.entity_id
_entity_poly.type
_entity_poly.pdbx_seq_one_letter_code
_entity_poly.pdbx_strand_id
1 'polypeptide(L)'
;MSMTIESIGLVAGALVAALLVALITTPIVKDLARKWGAVDVPKDNRRMHDHPIPRMGGLAIFLGFLLSVILFLPFLGEDGISLQIRGMLLGAVVIVVLGILDDIYALPAMPKLIVQIVAAVIAVASGNLITVISNPNVFSSELYWELGWLSYPVTVVWVVGVTNAVNLIDGLDGLACGVSTISSMT
;
A
#
# COMPACT_ATOMS: atom_id res chain seq x y z
N MET A 1 22.42 -8.00 -8.62
CA MET A 1 21.73 -7.89 -9.92
C MET A 1 22.09 -6.52 -10.48
N SER A 2 22.92 -6.44 -11.54
CA SER A 2 23.29 -5.16 -12.15
C SER A 2 22.04 -4.63 -12.89
N MET A 3 21.53 -3.47 -12.48
CA MET A 3 20.48 -2.79 -13.22
C MET A 3 21.02 -2.44 -14.62
N THR A 4 20.39 -2.98 -15.66
CA THR A 4 20.69 -2.61 -17.05
C THR A 4 19.98 -1.31 -17.39
N ILE A 5 20.47 -0.57 -18.38
CA ILE A 5 19.84 0.67 -18.86
C ILE A 5 18.37 0.42 -19.24
N GLU A 6 18.07 -0.76 -19.80
CA GLU A 6 16.71 -1.18 -20.15
C GLU A 6 15.81 -1.33 -18.92
N SER A 7 16.29 -1.95 -17.83
CA SER A 7 15.51 -2.09 -16.59
C SER A 7 15.24 -0.75 -15.93
N ILE A 8 16.20 0.19 -15.98
CA ILE A 8 15.99 1.57 -15.49
C ILE A 8 14.92 2.27 -16.32
N GLY A 9 14.93 2.11 -17.64
CA GLY A 9 13.93 2.68 -18.54
C GLY A 9 12.52 2.15 -18.26
N LEU A 10 12.38 0.83 -18.01
CA LEU A 10 11.11 0.20 -17.64
C LEU A 10 10.58 0.72 -16.30
N VAL A 11 11.43 0.82 -15.27
CA VAL A 11 11.03 1.36 -13.96
C VAL A 11 10.60 2.82 -14.08
N ALA A 12 11.36 3.65 -14.80
CA ALA A 12 11.00 5.04 -15.04
C ALA A 12 9.67 5.17 -15.79
N GLY A 13 9.46 4.35 -16.83
CA GLY A 13 8.19 4.28 -17.57
C GLY A 13 7.02 3.87 -16.68
N ALA A 14 7.22 2.87 -15.82
CA ALA A 14 6.21 2.42 -14.86
C ALA A 14 5.83 3.52 -13.86
N LEU A 15 6.81 4.26 -13.33
CA LEU A 15 6.57 5.39 -12.43
C LEU A 15 5.79 6.52 -13.11
N VAL A 16 6.18 6.88 -14.33
CA VAL A 16 5.48 7.92 -15.11
C VAL A 16 4.05 7.49 -15.42
N ALA A 17 3.84 6.24 -15.83
CA ALA A 17 2.50 5.70 -16.09
C ALA A 17 1.63 5.73 -14.82
N ALA A 18 2.15 5.27 -13.69
CA ALA A 18 1.44 5.30 -12.41
C ALA A 18 1.05 6.73 -12.01
N LEU A 19 1.98 7.69 -12.16
CA LEU A 19 1.74 9.11 -11.88
C LEU A 19 0.65 9.70 -12.77
N LEU A 20 0.73 9.48 -14.09
CA LEU A 20 -0.25 10.00 -15.04
C LEU A 20 -1.65 9.45 -14.78
N VAL A 21 -1.76 8.14 -14.54
CA VAL A 21 -3.05 7.52 -14.21
C VAL A 21 -3.61 8.05 -12.90
N ALA A 22 -2.78 8.17 -11.86
CA ALA A 22 -3.23 8.74 -10.58
C ALA A 22 -3.72 10.19 -10.75
N LEU A 23 -3.01 11.02 -11.52
CA LEU A 23 -3.42 12.40 -11.82
C LEU A 23 -4.75 12.48 -12.57
N ILE A 24 -4.94 11.62 -13.59
CA ILE A 24 -6.16 11.59 -14.40
C ILE A 24 -7.35 11.07 -13.60
N THR A 25 -7.13 10.06 -12.74
CA THR A 25 -8.20 9.44 -11.96
C THR A 25 -8.58 10.22 -10.71
N THR A 26 -7.69 11.05 -10.17
CA THR A 26 -7.94 11.86 -8.97
C THR A 26 -9.22 12.72 -9.06
N PRO A 27 -9.47 13.52 -10.11
CA PRO A 27 -10.70 14.28 -10.20
C PRO A 27 -11.95 13.38 -10.28
N ILE A 28 -11.86 12.25 -10.95
CA ILE A 28 -12.96 11.28 -11.07
C ILE A 28 -13.27 10.66 -9.69
N VAL A 29 -12.24 10.25 -8.96
CA VAL A 29 -12.38 9.69 -7.61
C VAL A 29 -12.92 10.73 -6.63
N LYS A 30 -12.48 11.99 -6.74
CA LYS A 30 -13.01 13.11 -5.96
C LYS A 30 -14.52 13.30 -6.14
N ASP A 31 -15.00 13.26 -7.38
CA ASP A 31 -16.43 13.37 -7.67
C ASP A 31 -17.21 12.14 -7.20
N LEU A 32 -16.62 10.96 -7.32
CA LEU A 32 -17.19 9.72 -6.81
C LEU A 32 -17.32 9.74 -5.28
N ALA A 33 -16.27 10.19 -4.58
CA ALA A 33 -16.29 10.33 -3.12
C ALA A 33 -17.40 11.28 -2.64
N ARG A 34 -17.63 12.39 -3.36
CA ARG A 34 -18.73 13.30 -3.08
C ARG A 34 -20.09 12.65 -3.28
N LYS A 35 -20.27 11.88 -4.37
CA LYS A 35 -21.53 11.17 -4.67
C LYS A 35 -21.83 10.08 -3.63
N TRP A 36 -20.82 9.40 -3.12
CA TRP A 36 -20.97 8.31 -2.14
C TRP A 36 -20.98 8.79 -0.69
N GLY A 37 -20.80 10.11 -0.47
CA GLY A 37 -20.79 10.67 0.87
C GLY A 37 -19.50 10.42 1.65
N ALA A 38 -18.44 9.93 0.98
CA ALA A 38 -17.11 9.75 1.56
C ALA A 38 -16.38 11.09 1.68
N VAL A 39 -16.92 12.00 2.52
CA VAL A 39 -16.45 13.38 2.68
C VAL A 39 -16.22 13.66 4.15
N ASP A 40 -15.04 14.19 4.48
CA ASP A 40 -14.76 14.69 5.82
C ASP A 40 -15.33 16.10 6.00
N VAL A 41 -16.36 16.19 6.83
CA VAL A 41 -16.97 17.47 7.19
C VAL A 41 -16.40 17.90 8.56
N PRO A 42 -15.80 19.10 8.66
CA PRO A 42 -15.28 19.60 9.93
C PRO A 42 -16.44 19.77 10.92
N LYS A 43 -16.45 18.98 11.98
CA LYS A 43 -17.45 19.06 13.07
C LYS A 43 -16.90 19.74 14.33
N ASP A 44 -15.59 19.88 14.43
CA ASP A 44 -14.89 20.37 15.64
C ASP A 44 -13.78 21.36 15.28
N ASN A 45 -13.50 22.31 16.20
CA ASN A 45 -12.39 23.30 16.09
C ASN A 45 -10.98 22.68 16.10
N ARG A 46 -10.85 21.36 16.20
CA ARG A 46 -9.57 20.63 16.14
C ARG A 46 -9.13 20.32 14.71
N ARG A 47 -10.00 20.45 13.73
CA ARG A 47 -9.68 20.15 12.32
C ARG A 47 -9.11 21.38 11.64
N MET A 48 -8.04 21.20 10.89
CA MET A 48 -7.26 22.26 10.25
C MET A 48 -7.91 22.81 8.97
N HIS A 49 -9.07 22.33 8.56
CA HIS A 49 -9.74 22.70 7.30
C HIS A 49 -11.16 23.21 7.55
N ASP A 50 -11.54 24.28 6.84
CA ASP A 50 -12.83 24.97 6.96
C ASP A 50 -13.87 24.48 5.93
N HIS A 51 -13.50 23.56 5.04
CA HIS A 51 -14.37 23.07 3.97
C HIS A 51 -14.39 21.53 3.91
N PRO A 52 -15.47 20.91 3.39
CA PRO A 52 -15.56 19.47 3.24
C PRO A 52 -14.49 18.91 2.30
N ILE A 53 -13.67 17.97 2.78
CA ILE A 53 -12.61 17.32 2.01
C ILE A 53 -13.07 15.92 1.57
N PRO A 54 -13.08 15.63 0.25
CA PRO A 54 -13.34 14.28 -0.24
C PRO A 54 -12.24 13.32 0.22
N ARG A 55 -12.63 12.17 0.75
CA ARG A 55 -11.76 11.03 1.08
C ARG A 55 -11.54 10.17 -0.16
N MET A 56 -11.07 8.95 -0.05
CA MET A 56 -10.83 7.98 -1.14
C MET A 56 -9.63 8.31 -2.06
N GLY A 57 -8.75 9.24 -1.71
CA GLY A 57 -7.55 9.56 -2.52
C GLY A 57 -6.67 8.34 -2.81
N GLY A 58 -6.59 7.39 -1.87
CA GLY A 58 -5.87 6.13 -2.02
C GLY A 58 -6.36 5.27 -3.20
N LEU A 59 -7.63 5.38 -3.60
CA LEU A 59 -8.15 4.66 -4.77
C LEU A 59 -7.47 5.14 -6.07
N ALA A 60 -7.26 6.45 -6.25
CA ALA A 60 -6.58 6.98 -7.43
C ALA A 60 -5.11 6.51 -7.51
N ILE A 61 -4.41 6.49 -6.37
CA ILE A 61 -3.04 5.99 -6.27
C ILE A 61 -2.99 4.49 -6.59
N PHE A 62 -3.92 3.71 -6.04
CA PHE A 62 -4.01 2.28 -6.28
C PHE A 62 -4.29 1.95 -7.75
N LEU A 63 -5.18 2.69 -8.41
CA LEU A 63 -5.45 2.51 -9.85
C LEU A 63 -4.21 2.80 -10.68
N GLY A 64 -3.44 3.84 -10.34
CA GLY A 64 -2.17 4.15 -10.98
C GLY A 64 -1.16 3.01 -10.81
N PHE A 65 -1.00 2.50 -9.59
CA PHE A 65 -0.15 1.37 -9.29
C PHE A 65 -0.58 0.10 -10.04
N LEU A 66 -1.85 -0.27 -9.96
CA LEU A 66 -2.38 -1.49 -10.57
C LEU A 66 -2.20 -1.49 -12.08
N LEU A 67 -2.53 -0.38 -12.76
CA LEU A 67 -2.37 -0.27 -14.20
C LEU A 67 -0.89 -0.32 -14.60
N SER A 68 -0.03 0.34 -13.84
CA SER A 68 1.42 0.29 -14.06
C SER A 68 1.94 -1.15 -13.95
N VAL A 69 1.54 -1.91 -12.92
CA VAL A 69 1.91 -3.31 -12.78
C VAL A 69 1.43 -4.12 -13.98
N ILE A 70 0.17 -4.00 -14.40
CA ILE A 70 -0.39 -4.74 -15.53
C ILE A 70 0.36 -4.44 -16.83
N LEU A 71 0.73 -3.17 -17.07
CA LEU A 71 1.38 -2.75 -18.30
C LEU A 71 2.86 -3.16 -18.37
N PHE A 72 3.59 -3.08 -17.27
CA PHE A 72 5.05 -3.22 -17.27
C PHE A 72 5.55 -4.58 -16.80
N LEU A 73 4.75 -5.33 -16.01
CA LEU A 73 5.14 -6.65 -15.53
C LEU A 73 5.53 -7.63 -16.66
N PRO A 74 4.83 -7.70 -17.83
CA PRO A 74 5.20 -8.59 -18.91
C PRO A 74 6.60 -8.32 -19.51
N PHE A 75 7.11 -7.11 -19.37
CA PHE A 75 8.43 -6.71 -19.87
C PHE A 75 9.58 -7.08 -18.93
N LEU A 76 9.30 -7.52 -17.72
CA LEU A 76 10.30 -7.94 -16.73
C LEU A 76 10.75 -9.40 -16.93
N GLY A 77 10.29 -10.08 -17.99
CA GLY A 77 10.81 -11.39 -18.41
C GLY A 77 10.34 -12.57 -17.58
N GLU A 78 9.31 -12.41 -16.76
CA GLU A 78 8.69 -13.51 -16.04
C GLU A 78 7.65 -14.22 -16.91
N ASP A 79 7.66 -15.56 -16.91
CA ASP A 79 6.66 -16.41 -17.58
C ASP A 79 5.29 -16.31 -16.87
N GLY A 80 4.71 -15.10 -16.89
CA GLY A 80 3.44 -14.80 -16.25
C GLY A 80 3.57 -14.20 -14.84
N ILE A 81 2.42 -13.84 -14.27
CA ILE A 81 2.32 -13.25 -12.92
C ILE A 81 2.57 -14.34 -11.87
N SER A 82 3.65 -14.25 -11.10
CA SER A 82 3.97 -15.22 -10.04
C SER A 82 2.85 -15.31 -9.00
N LEU A 83 2.81 -16.42 -8.25
CA LEU A 83 1.84 -16.61 -7.17
C LEU A 83 1.96 -15.51 -6.11
N GLN A 84 3.19 -15.09 -5.81
CA GLN A 84 3.47 -14.02 -4.85
C GLN A 84 2.85 -12.69 -5.30
N ILE A 85 3.04 -12.31 -6.56
CA ILE A 85 2.47 -11.06 -7.11
C ILE A 85 0.95 -11.12 -7.11
N ARG A 86 0.36 -12.26 -7.51
CA ARG A 86 -1.11 -12.44 -7.47
C ARG A 86 -1.66 -12.29 -6.06
N GLY A 87 -1.03 -12.93 -5.08
CA GLY A 87 -1.46 -12.84 -3.68
C GLY A 87 -1.30 -11.44 -3.10
N MET A 88 -0.20 -10.75 -3.41
CA MET A 88 0.02 -9.37 -3.01
C MET A 88 -1.04 -8.43 -3.62
N LEU A 89 -1.32 -8.55 -4.90
CA LEU A 89 -2.35 -7.74 -5.57
C LEU A 89 -3.75 -8.03 -5.02
N LEU A 90 -4.07 -9.30 -4.75
CA LEU A 90 -5.36 -9.67 -4.16
C LEU A 90 -5.49 -9.09 -2.74
N GLY A 91 -4.45 -9.20 -1.90
CA GLY A 91 -4.41 -8.57 -0.58
C GLY A 91 -4.58 -7.05 -0.67
N ALA A 92 -3.91 -6.40 -1.63
CA ALA A 92 -4.01 -4.97 -1.86
C ALA A 92 -5.44 -4.55 -2.28
N VAL A 93 -6.11 -5.33 -3.15
CA VAL A 93 -7.53 -5.10 -3.50
C VAL A 93 -8.43 -5.18 -2.28
N VAL A 94 -8.23 -6.19 -1.41
CA VAL A 94 -9.01 -6.33 -0.16
C VAL A 94 -8.83 -5.11 0.74
N ILE A 95 -7.60 -4.61 0.90
CA ILE A 95 -7.32 -3.41 1.71
C ILE A 95 -7.95 -2.16 1.09
N VAL A 96 -7.89 -1.99 -0.24
CA VAL A 96 -8.50 -0.83 -0.91
C VAL A 96 -10.02 -0.83 -0.78
N VAL A 97 -10.66 -2.00 -0.95
CA VAL A 97 -12.11 -2.14 -0.73
C VAL A 97 -12.47 -1.81 0.72
N LEU A 98 -11.68 -2.31 1.69
CA LEU A 98 -11.87 -1.93 3.10
C LEU A 98 -11.75 -0.42 3.30
N GLY A 99 -10.73 0.24 2.71
CA GLY A 99 -10.54 1.68 2.80
C GLY A 99 -11.73 2.47 2.24
N ILE A 100 -12.26 2.07 1.08
CA ILE A 100 -13.47 2.68 0.50
C ILE A 100 -14.67 2.54 1.44
N LEU A 101 -14.89 1.35 1.99
CA LEU A 101 -16.00 1.12 2.93
C LEU A 101 -15.81 1.90 4.23
N ASP A 102 -14.58 2.04 4.70
CA ASP A 102 -14.27 2.85 5.88
C ASP A 102 -14.52 4.34 5.64
N ASP A 103 -14.13 4.86 4.48
CA ASP A 103 -14.37 6.26 4.10
C ASP A 103 -15.86 6.60 3.97
N ILE A 104 -16.69 5.62 3.56
CA ILE A 104 -18.14 5.80 3.43
C ILE A 104 -18.87 5.62 4.77
N TYR A 105 -18.54 4.55 5.50
CA TYR A 105 -19.32 4.10 6.66
C TYR A 105 -18.68 4.37 8.02
N ALA A 106 -17.43 4.87 8.06
CA ALA A 106 -16.66 5.06 9.29
C ALA A 106 -16.65 3.81 10.19
N LEU A 107 -16.12 2.71 9.66
CA LEU A 107 -16.16 1.40 10.29
C LEU A 107 -15.49 1.39 11.68
N PRO A 108 -15.99 0.60 12.63
CA PRO A 108 -15.32 0.41 13.92
C PRO A 108 -13.97 -0.32 13.74
N ALA A 109 -13.06 -0.16 14.71
CA ALA A 109 -11.69 -0.65 14.62
C ALA A 109 -11.58 -2.18 14.45
N MET A 110 -12.44 -2.95 15.15
CA MET A 110 -12.35 -4.42 15.14
C MET A 110 -12.62 -5.05 13.76
N PRO A 111 -13.71 -4.72 13.03
CA PRO A 111 -13.88 -5.19 11.66
C PRO A 111 -12.74 -4.82 10.72
N LYS A 112 -12.19 -3.59 10.84
CA LYS A 112 -11.02 -3.17 10.05
C LYS A 112 -9.83 -4.08 10.30
N LEU A 113 -9.51 -4.34 11.56
CA LEU A 113 -8.39 -5.19 11.94
C LEU A 113 -8.55 -6.62 11.40
N ILE A 114 -9.76 -7.20 11.48
CA ILE A 114 -10.02 -8.54 10.96
C ILE A 114 -9.76 -8.60 9.44
N VAL A 115 -10.28 -7.65 8.68
CA VAL A 115 -10.09 -7.62 7.22
C VAL A 115 -8.61 -7.38 6.85
N GLN A 116 -7.89 -6.54 7.60
CA GLN A 116 -6.45 -6.35 7.42
C GLN A 116 -5.67 -7.64 7.66
N ILE A 117 -6.02 -8.40 8.71
CA ILE A 117 -5.41 -9.71 8.98
C ILE A 117 -5.70 -10.68 7.83
N VAL A 118 -6.93 -10.74 7.32
CA VAL A 118 -7.29 -11.60 6.17
C VAL A 118 -6.45 -11.22 4.94
N ALA A 119 -6.31 -9.94 4.62
CA ALA A 119 -5.50 -9.47 3.51
C ALA A 119 -4.01 -9.85 3.68
N ALA A 120 -3.47 -9.69 4.89
CA ALA A 120 -2.10 -10.09 5.21
C ALA A 120 -1.90 -11.60 5.08
N VAL A 121 -2.86 -12.42 5.55
CA VAL A 121 -2.81 -13.89 5.42
C VAL A 121 -2.85 -14.31 3.94
N ILE A 122 -3.63 -13.66 3.09
CA ILE A 122 -3.65 -13.92 1.63
C ILE A 122 -2.25 -13.69 1.04
N ALA A 123 -1.60 -12.58 1.36
CA ALA A 123 -0.25 -12.27 0.88
C ALA A 123 0.77 -13.31 1.38
N VAL A 124 0.72 -13.64 2.67
CA VAL A 124 1.60 -14.63 3.33
C VAL A 124 1.41 -16.03 2.74
N ALA A 125 0.17 -16.48 2.55
CA ALA A 125 -0.15 -17.79 1.96
C ALA A 125 0.33 -17.90 0.50
N SER A 126 0.52 -16.78 -0.18
CA SER A 126 1.06 -16.72 -1.54
C SER A 126 2.60 -16.70 -1.58
N GLY A 127 3.27 -16.80 -0.43
CA GLY A 127 4.72 -16.87 -0.33
C GLY A 127 5.43 -15.53 -0.10
N ASN A 128 4.68 -14.45 0.19
CA ASN A 128 5.29 -13.17 0.58
C ASN A 128 5.64 -13.20 2.07
N LEU A 129 6.88 -13.57 2.40
CA LEU A 129 7.34 -13.81 3.76
C LEU A 129 8.59 -12.99 4.08
N ILE A 130 8.64 -12.44 5.29
CA ILE A 130 9.86 -11.95 5.91
C ILE A 130 10.58 -13.15 6.50
N THR A 131 11.63 -13.63 5.84
CA THR A 131 12.34 -14.85 6.23
C THR A 131 13.53 -14.58 7.13
N VAL A 132 14.11 -13.38 7.06
CA VAL A 132 15.28 -12.96 7.83
C VAL A 132 15.06 -11.58 8.43
N ILE A 133 15.66 -11.36 9.58
CA ILE A 133 15.77 -10.03 10.21
C ILE A 133 17.24 -9.74 10.55
N SER A 134 17.61 -8.47 10.56
CA SER A 134 18.96 -8.06 10.95
C SER A 134 19.22 -8.45 12.41
N ASN A 135 20.40 -9.02 12.67
CA ASN A 135 20.82 -9.34 14.02
C ASN A 135 21.16 -8.05 14.79
N PRO A 136 20.47 -7.72 15.89
CA PRO A 136 20.77 -6.52 16.67
C PRO A 136 22.09 -6.61 17.43
N ASN A 137 22.68 -7.82 17.56
CA ASN A 137 23.97 -7.99 18.23
C ASN A 137 25.13 -7.65 17.30
N VAL A 138 25.64 -6.44 17.42
CA VAL A 138 26.74 -5.89 16.59
C VAL A 138 28.04 -6.69 16.75
N PHE A 139 28.19 -7.48 17.82
CA PHE A 139 29.37 -8.30 18.09
C PHE A 139 29.25 -9.75 17.59
N SER A 140 28.11 -10.11 16.98
CA SER A 140 27.90 -11.42 16.40
C SER A 140 28.54 -11.51 15.01
N SER A 141 29.11 -12.67 14.69
CA SER A 141 29.55 -12.96 13.32
C SER A 141 28.38 -13.17 12.35
N GLU A 142 27.20 -13.45 12.87
CA GLU A 142 25.99 -13.63 12.07
C GLU A 142 25.25 -12.30 11.91
N LEU A 143 25.13 -11.84 10.68
CA LEU A 143 24.48 -10.57 10.34
C LEU A 143 22.94 -10.67 10.37
N TYR A 144 22.38 -11.84 10.19
CA TYR A 144 20.94 -12.08 10.05
C TYR A 144 20.49 -13.25 10.90
N TRP A 145 19.28 -13.16 11.42
CA TRP A 145 18.57 -14.26 12.06
C TRP A 145 17.51 -14.81 11.11
N GLU A 146 17.53 -16.11 10.87
CA GLU A 146 16.47 -16.80 10.13
C GLU A 146 15.25 -17.03 11.02
N LEU A 147 14.09 -16.60 10.57
CA LEU A 147 12.85 -16.70 11.34
C LEU A 147 12.20 -18.07 11.28
N GLY A 148 12.52 -18.90 10.27
CA GLY A 148 11.90 -20.19 10.09
C GLY A 148 10.36 -20.10 10.09
N TRP A 149 9.68 -20.87 10.95
CA TRP A 149 8.22 -20.84 11.05
C TRP A 149 7.66 -19.51 11.59
N LEU A 150 8.44 -18.74 12.33
CA LEU A 150 8.07 -17.40 12.79
C LEU A 150 7.88 -16.40 11.66
N SER A 151 8.37 -16.68 10.44
CA SER A 151 8.17 -15.85 9.25
C SER A 151 6.68 -15.56 9.00
N TYR A 152 5.81 -16.53 9.22
CA TYR A 152 4.37 -16.39 9.00
C TYR A 152 3.72 -15.34 9.92
N PRO A 153 3.74 -15.51 11.25
CA PRO A 153 3.12 -14.55 12.16
C PRO A 153 3.83 -13.20 12.15
N VAL A 154 5.16 -13.16 12.01
CA VAL A 154 5.92 -11.91 11.92
C VAL A 154 5.51 -11.10 10.70
N THR A 155 5.36 -11.73 9.53
CA THR A 155 4.93 -11.04 8.31
C THR A 155 3.51 -10.51 8.45
N VAL A 156 2.57 -11.30 9.01
CA VAL A 156 1.19 -10.82 9.23
C VAL A 156 1.18 -9.60 10.15
N VAL A 157 1.87 -9.66 11.29
CA VAL A 157 1.95 -8.54 12.23
C VAL A 157 2.60 -7.32 11.60
N TRP A 158 3.65 -7.52 10.80
CA TRP A 158 4.34 -6.44 10.08
C TRP A 158 3.41 -5.75 9.07
N VAL A 159 2.74 -6.52 8.19
CA VAL A 159 1.83 -5.97 7.19
C VAL A 159 0.69 -5.19 7.85
N VAL A 160 0.04 -5.76 8.86
CA VAL A 160 -1.05 -5.09 9.60
C VAL A 160 -0.51 -3.85 10.33
N GLY A 161 0.65 -3.96 10.98
CA GLY A 161 1.28 -2.86 11.70
C GLY A 161 1.62 -1.67 10.79
N VAL A 162 2.26 -1.94 9.64
CA VAL A 162 2.60 -0.89 8.65
C VAL A 162 1.34 -0.28 8.05
N THR A 163 0.32 -1.08 7.71
CA THR A 163 -0.95 -0.58 7.20
C THR A 163 -1.61 0.41 8.16
N ASN A 164 -1.64 0.09 9.46
CA ASN A 164 -2.20 1.00 10.47
C ASN A 164 -1.28 2.20 10.74
N ALA A 165 0.05 2.02 10.73
CA ALA A 165 0.98 3.13 10.91
C ALA A 165 0.83 4.18 9.79
N VAL A 166 0.76 3.74 8.53
CA VAL A 166 0.53 4.64 7.38
C VAL A 166 -0.82 5.35 7.51
N ASN A 167 -1.88 4.64 7.90
CA ASN A 167 -3.19 5.26 8.12
C ASN A 167 -3.16 6.33 9.24
N LEU A 168 -2.39 6.10 10.31
CA LEU A 168 -2.28 7.06 11.42
C LEU A 168 -1.52 8.34 11.04
N ILE A 169 -0.52 8.26 10.16
CA ILE A 169 0.23 9.43 9.69
C ILE A 169 -0.50 10.20 8.57
N ASP A 170 -1.57 9.63 8.01
CA ASP A 170 -2.39 10.28 6.97
C ASP A 170 -3.40 11.27 7.58
N GLY A 171 -2.89 12.19 8.39
CA GLY A 171 -3.68 13.23 9.05
C GLY A 171 -3.41 14.66 8.57
N LEU A 172 -2.40 14.85 7.72
CA LEU A 172 -2.01 16.15 7.16
C LEU A 172 -1.73 16.02 5.66
N ASP A 173 -2.08 17.04 4.89
CA ASP A 173 -1.88 17.08 3.44
C ASP A 173 -0.41 16.81 3.06
N GLY A 174 -0.19 15.75 2.28
CA GLY A 174 1.11 15.35 1.78
C GLY A 174 2.03 14.62 2.77
N LEU A 175 1.67 14.49 4.05
CA LEU A 175 2.54 13.85 5.06
C LEU A 175 2.74 12.36 4.76
N ALA A 176 1.68 11.59 4.62
CA ALA A 176 1.75 10.16 4.33
C ALA A 176 2.44 9.90 2.99
N CYS A 177 2.11 10.68 1.96
CA CYS A 177 2.74 10.60 0.65
C CYS A 177 4.25 10.92 0.72
N GLY A 178 4.64 11.96 1.44
CA GLY A 178 6.04 12.35 1.62
C GLY A 178 6.86 11.28 2.34
N VAL A 179 6.35 10.78 3.47
CA VAL A 179 7.00 9.70 4.25
C VAL A 179 7.13 8.44 3.40
N SER A 180 6.07 8.03 2.70
CA SER A 180 6.08 6.84 1.86
C SER A 180 7.06 6.98 0.69
N THR A 181 7.15 8.16 0.07
CA THR A 181 8.11 8.44 -1.01
C THR A 181 9.56 8.31 -0.51
N ILE A 182 9.88 8.94 0.62
CA ILE A 182 11.22 8.87 1.21
C ILE A 182 11.57 7.41 1.55
N SER A 183 10.66 6.69 2.23
CA SER A 183 10.89 5.29 2.61
C SER A 183 11.03 4.33 1.41
N SER A 184 10.48 4.69 0.24
CA SER A 184 10.58 3.87 -0.98
C SER A 184 11.86 4.14 -1.77
N MET A 185 12.56 5.25 -1.47
CA MET A 185 13.81 5.64 -2.14
C MET A 185 15.06 5.23 -1.34
N THR A 186 14.92 4.81 -0.09
CA THR A 186 16.00 4.34 0.79
C THR A 186 16.09 2.82 0.81
#